data_7da81a2c88b622a6923c848df9382715
#
_entry.id   7da81a2c88b622a6923c848df9382715
#
_cell.length_a   1.000
_cell.length_b   1.000
_cell.length_c   1.000
_cell.angle_alpha   90.00
_cell.angle_beta   90.00
_cell.angle_gamma   90.00
#
_symmetry.space_group_name_H-M   'P 1'
#
loop_
_entity.id
_entity.type
_entity.pdbx_description
1 polymer ?
#
loop_
_entity_poly.entity_id
_entity_poly.type
_entity_poly.pdbx_seq_one_letter_code
_entity_poly.pdbx_strand_id
1 'polypeptide(L)'
;MNIPKSHPRFVSLQIREKLVKGFENNLVAKEGLLAHGRGEAFDYLIGEKTLKSAKKAIFAAAYTLQNAKSPVISVNGNFAALCTPEIIKISRILGAKIEVNLFYG
;
A
#
# COMPACT_ATOMS: atom_id res chain seq x y z
N MET A 1 -18.18 0.63 -9.74
CA MET A 1 -18.59 -0.77 -9.50
C MET A 1 -19.30 -0.87 -8.16
N ASN A 2 -20.50 -1.39 -8.18
CA ASN A 2 -21.30 -1.56 -6.95
C ASN A 2 -21.08 -2.96 -6.37
N ILE A 3 -20.36 -3.03 -5.26
CA ILE A 3 -20.05 -4.28 -4.58
C ILE A 3 -20.89 -4.32 -3.29
N PRO A 4 -21.71 -5.36 -3.08
CA PRO A 4 -22.43 -5.49 -1.81
C PRO A 4 -21.44 -5.60 -0.64
N LYS A 5 -21.72 -4.89 0.45
CA LYS A 5 -20.88 -4.97 1.66
C LYS A 5 -20.81 -6.38 2.24
N SER A 6 -21.80 -7.21 1.95
CA SER A 6 -21.84 -8.61 2.38
C SER A 6 -20.94 -9.52 1.54
N HIS A 7 -20.37 -9.04 0.43
CA HIS A 7 -19.49 -9.85 -0.41
C HIS A 7 -18.23 -10.26 0.37
N PRO A 8 -17.84 -11.55 0.33
CA PRO A 8 -16.69 -12.02 1.11
C PRO A 8 -15.38 -11.29 0.81
N ARG A 9 -15.23 -10.76 -0.41
CA ARG A 9 -14.04 -10.04 -0.84
C ARG A 9 -14.29 -8.54 -1.03
N PHE A 10 -15.24 -7.99 -0.31
CA PHE A 10 -15.61 -6.58 -0.44
C PHE A 10 -14.41 -5.63 -0.29
N VAL A 11 -13.62 -5.83 0.76
CA VAL A 11 -12.45 -4.99 1.03
C VAL A 11 -11.40 -5.12 -0.05
N SER A 12 -11.09 -6.35 -0.47
CA SER A 12 -10.10 -6.61 -1.53
C SER A 12 -10.53 -5.96 -2.84
N LEU A 13 -11.80 -6.08 -3.21
CA LEU A 13 -12.33 -5.49 -4.44
C LEU A 13 -12.34 -3.97 -4.39
N GLN A 14 -12.61 -3.37 -3.23
CA GLN A 14 -12.51 -1.92 -3.06
C GLN A 14 -11.07 -1.42 -3.26
N ILE A 15 -10.10 -2.14 -2.71
CA ILE A 15 -8.68 -1.79 -2.88
C ILE A 15 -8.31 -1.87 -4.36
N ARG A 16 -8.70 -2.94 -5.04
CA ARG A 16 -8.44 -3.10 -6.48
C ARG A 16 -9.04 -1.95 -7.29
N GLU A 17 -10.25 -1.54 -6.97
CA GLU A 17 -10.93 -0.43 -7.65
C GLU A 17 -10.19 0.89 -7.47
N LYS A 18 -9.67 1.16 -6.28
CA LYS A 18 -8.85 2.36 -6.03
C LYS A 18 -7.61 2.38 -6.92
N LEU A 19 -6.97 1.23 -7.12
CA LEU A 19 -5.80 1.13 -7.99
C LEU A 19 -6.18 1.33 -9.47
N VAL A 20 -7.30 0.79 -9.89
CA VAL A 20 -7.82 0.99 -11.26
C VAL A 20 -8.11 2.47 -11.50
N LYS A 21 -8.74 3.15 -10.56
CA LYS A 21 -8.97 4.60 -10.66
C LYS A 21 -7.65 5.36 -10.69
N GLY A 22 -6.67 4.94 -9.91
CA GLY A 22 -5.34 5.52 -9.93
C GLY A 22 -4.67 5.36 -11.29
N PHE A 23 -4.85 4.22 -11.95
CA PHE A 23 -4.38 3.99 -13.31
C PHE A 23 -5.07 4.94 -14.31
N GLU A 24 -6.38 5.07 -14.22
CA GLU A 24 -7.15 5.98 -15.08
C GLU A 24 -6.72 7.44 -14.91
N ASN A 25 -6.27 7.81 -13.70
CA ASN A 25 -5.79 9.16 -13.38
C ASN A 25 -4.27 9.31 -13.54
N ASN A 26 -3.61 8.38 -14.20
CA ASN A 26 -2.16 8.39 -14.45
C ASN A 26 -1.29 8.37 -13.18
N LEU A 27 -1.84 7.94 -12.05
CA LEU A 27 -1.11 7.79 -10.79
C LEU A 27 -0.46 6.41 -10.68
N VAL A 28 -1.14 5.38 -11.16
CA VAL A 28 -0.70 3.98 -11.09
C VAL A 28 -0.30 3.51 -12.48
N ALA A 29 0.88 2.91 -12.63
CA ALA A 29 1.34 2.34 -13.88
C ALA A 29 0.65 1.00 -14.16
N LYS A 30 0.58 0.62 -15.45
CA LYS A 30 0.03 -0.67 -15.87
C LYS A 30 0.72 -1.84 -15.15
N GLU A 31 2.03 -1.78 -15.03
CA GLU A 31 2.84 -2.78 -14.34
C GLU A 31 2.46 -2.90 -12.86
N GLY A 32 2.10 -1.77 -12.24
CA GLY A 32 1.61 -1.75 -10.86
C GLY A 32 0.29 -2.50 -10.69
N LEU A 33 -0.63 -2.35 -11.65
CA LEU A 33 -1.87 -3.12 -11.63
C LEU A 33 -1.63 -4.62 -11.79
N LEU A 34 -0.72 -5.01 -12.67
CA LEU A 34 -0.37 -6.41 -12.88
C LEU A 34 0.27 -7.01 -11.63
N ALA A 35 1.20 -6.28 -11.01
CA ALA A 35 1.84 -6.71 -9.77
C ALA A 35 0.83 -6.87 -8.64
N HIS A 36 -0.10 -5.95 -8.49
CA HIS A 36 -1.13 -6.02 -7.47
C HIS A 36 -2.03 -7.25 -7.67
N GLY A 37 -2.42 -7.56 -8.92
CA GLY A 37 -3.23 -8.74 -9.19
C GLY A 37 -2.55 -10.03 -8.76
N ARG A 38 -1.24 -10.15 -8.96
CA ARG A 38 -0.46 -11.29 -8.47
C ARG A 38 -0.42 -11.32 -6.95
N GLY A 39 -0.24 -10.18 -6.31
CA GLY A 39 -0.24 -10.05 -4.86
C GLY A 39 -1.58 -10.45 -4.25
N GLU A 40 -2.68 -10.05 -4.87
CA GLU A 40 -4.02 -10.46 -4.45
C GLU A 40 -4.20 -11.97 -4.46
N ALA A 41 -3.74 -12.64 -5.52
CA ALA A 41 -3.85 -14.09 -5.63
C ALA A 41 -3.08 -14.78 -4.51
N PHE A 42 -1.85 -14.31 -4.22
CA PHE A 42 -1.05 -14.84 -3.12
C PHE A 42 -1.71 -14.58 -1.78
N ASP A 43 -2.20 -13.38 -1.56
CA ASP A 43 -2.87 -12.99 -0.32
C ASP A 43 -4.09 -13.86 -0.04
N TYR A 44 -4.87 -14.15 -1.07
CA TYR A 44 -6.01 -15.06 -0.97
C TYR A 44 -5.60 -16.44 -0.46
N LEU A 45 -4.48 -16.96 -0.98
CA LEU A 45 -3.97 -18.30 -0.60
C LEU A 45 -3.54 -18.35 0.88
N ILE A 46 -3.06 -17.26 1.44
CA ILE A 46 -2.65 -17.22 2.86
C ILE A 46 -3.75 -16.70 3.79
N GLY A 47 -4.98 -16.53 3.29
CA GLY A 47 -6.16 -16.23 4.08
C GLY A 47 -6.51 -14.76 4.25
N GLU A 48 -5.94 -13.88 3.47
CA GLU A 48 -6.23 -12.43 3.46
C GLU A 48 -6.12 -11.79 4.85
N LYS A 49 -5.07 -12.14 5.60
CA LYS A 49 -4.82 -11.62 6.96
C LYS A 49 -3.34 -11.35 7.16
N THR A 50 -3.04 -10.42 8.07
CA THR A 50 -1.66 -10.17 8.49
C THR A 50 -1.17 -11.31 9.37
N LEU A 51 -0.19 -12.07 8.88
CA LEU A 51 0.39 -13.20 9.60
C LEU A 51 1.16 -12.71 10.84
N LYS A 52 1.35 -13.60 11.81
CA LYS A 52 2.11 -13.30 13.03
C LYS A 52 3.53 -12.80 12.72
N SER A 53 4.20 -13.44 11.76
CA SER A 53 5.53 -13.02 11.32
C SER A 53 5.52 -11.62 10.72
N ALA A 54 4.50 -11.29 9.94
CA ALA A 54 4.32 -9.96 9.36
C ALA A 54 4.08 -8.90 10.43
N LYS A 55 3.29 -9.20 11.45
CA LYS A 55 3.08 -8.29 12.59
C LYS A 55 4.38 -7.99 13.31
N LYS A 56 5.22 -9.01 13.54
CA LYS A 56 6.55 -8.82 14.13
C LYS A 56 7.43 -7.92 13.28
N ALA A 57 7.39 -8.11 11.95
CA ALA A 57 8.14 -7.28 11.02
C ALA A 57 7.67 -5.81 11.05
N ILE A 58 6.37 -5.58 11.17
CA ILE A 58 5.81 -4.23 11.32
C ILE A 58 6.33 -3.54 12.57
N PHE A 59 6.35 -4.23 13.70
CA PHE A 59 6.91 -3.70 14.95
C PHE A 59 8.39 -3.35 14.82
N ALA A 60 9.17 -4.25 14.20
CA ALA A 60 10.60 -4.01 13.98
C ALA A 60 10.82 -2.82 13.06
N ALA A 61 10.04 -2.68 11.99
CA ALA A 61 10.11 -1.56 11.07
C ALA A 61 9.77 -0.24 11.77
N ALA A 62 8.70 -0.21 12.55
CA ALA A 62 8.30 0.98 13.29
C ALA A 62 9.38 1.42 14.28
N TYR A 63 9.96 0.47 15.02
CA TYR A 63 11.05 0.74 15.95
C TYR A 63 12.26 1.32 15.23
N THR A 64 12.64 0.71 14.11
CA THR A 64 13.79 1.15 13.32
C THR A 64 13.58 2.57 12.79
N LEU A 65 12.40 2.86 12.27
CA LEU A 65 12.06 4.19 11.77
C LEU A 65 12.07 5.25 12.88
N GLN A 66 11.50 4.93 14.04
CA GLN A 66 11.49 5.83 15.19
C GLN A 66 12.89 6.21 15.66
N ASN A 67 13.84 5.29 15.55
CA ASN A 67 15.21 5.49 16.02
C ASN A 67 16.18 5.92 14.93
N ALA A 68 15.72 6.06 13.70
CA ALA A 68 16.55 6.52 12.59
C ALA A 68 16.79 8.03 12.68
N LYS A 69 17.99 8.47 12.34
CA LYS A 69 18.35 9.90 12.33
C LYS A 69 17.63 10.67 11.22
N SER A 70 17.51 10.07 10.05
CA SER A 70 16.93 10.70 8.87
C SER A 70 16.06 9.69 8.12
N PRO A 71 14.91 9.29 8.67
CA PRO A 71 14.06 8.32 8.01
C PRO A 71 13.48 8.88 6.73
N VAL A 72 13.34 8.02 5.72
CA VAL A 72 12.76 8.36 4.42
C VAL A 72 11.70 7.31 4.08
N ILE A 73 10.56 7.77 3.57
CA ILE A 73 9.50 6.90 3.07
C ILE A 73 9.48 7.03 1.55
N SER A 74 9.80 5.95 0.86
CA SER A 74 9.77 5.91 -0.59
C SER A 74 8.41 5.38 -1.06
N VAL A 75 7.76 6.12 -1.96
CA VAL A 75 6.37 5.87 -2.36
C VAL A 75 6.30 5.62 -3.86
N ASN A 76 5.64 4.54 -4.25
CA ASN A 76 5.29 4.28 -5.64
C ASN A 76 3.82 4.63 -5.90
N GLY A 77 3.37 4.50 -7.16
CA GLY A 77 2.01 4.84 -7.56
C GLY A 77 0.93 4.05 -6.82
N ASN A 78 1.12 2.74 -6.67
CA ASN A 78 0.17 1.89 -5.94
C ASN A 78 0.03 2.33 -4.50
N PHE A 79 1.14 2.56 -3.83
CA PHE A 79 1.15 2.98 -2.43
C PHE A 79 0.50 4.36 -2.26
N ALA A 80 0.80 5.29 -3.16
CA ALA A 80 0.19 6.62 -3.15
C ALA A 80 -1.33 6.55 -3.36
N ALA A 81 -1.79 5.68 -4.27
CA ALA A 81 -3.22 5.52 -4.53
C ALA A 81 -3.98 4.97 -3.31
N LEU A 82 -3.34 4.13 -2.51
CA LEU A 82 -4.00 3.43 -1.39
C LEU A 82 -3.81 4.10 -0.04
N CYS A 83 -2.65 4.73 0.21
CA CYS A 83 -2.23 5.08 1.57
C CYS A 83 -1.75 6.52 1.75
N THR A 84 -2.09 7.46 0.86
CA THR A 84 -1.59 8.84 0.97
C THR A 84 -1.85 9.50 2.33
N PRO A 85 -3.07 9.45 2.91
CA PRO A 85 -3.29 10.07 4.22
C PRO A 85 -2.42 9.47 5.32
N GLU A 86 -2.26 8.14 5.31
CA GLU A 86 -1.45 7.42 6.29
C GLU A 86 0.03 7.75 6.14
N ILE A 87 0.51 7.87 4.90
CA ILE A 87 1.90 8.24 4.60
C ILE A 87 2.21 9.63 5.17
N ILE A 88 1.33 10.59 4.93
CA ILE A 88 1.49 11.96 5.43
C ILE A 88 1.51 11.97 6.96
N LYS A 89 0.62 11.23 7.59
CA LYS A 89 0.55 11.14 9.04
C LYS A 89 1.82 10.57 9.65
N ILE A 90 2.31 9.45 9.10
CA ILE A 90 3.55 8.81 9.56
C ILE A 90 4.74 9.74 9.34
N SER A 91 4.81 10.39 8.19
CA SER A 91 5.87 11.36 7.89
C SER A 91 5.93 12.46 8.95
N ARG A 92 4.79 13.00 9.36
CA ARG A 92 4.72 14.03 10.39
C ARG A 92 5.15 13.52 11.77
N ILE A 93 4.69 12.33 12.15
CA ILE A 93 5.03 11.73 13.45
C ILE A 93 6.53 11.47 13.55
N LEU A 94 7.14 10.96 12.50
CA LEU A 94 8.55 10.55 12.49
C LEU A 94 9.52 11.66 12.06
N GLY A 95 9.03 12.76 11.52
CA GLY A 95 9.87 13.74 10.86
C GLY A 95 10.54 13.17 9.61
N ALA A 96 9.89 12.18 8.96
CA ALA A 96 10.44 11.51 7.80
C ALA A 96 10.20 12.29 6.52
N LYS A 97 11.18 12.30 5.63
CA LYS A 97 11.01 12.81 4.27
C LYS A 97 10.27 11.79 3.41
N ILE A 98 9.50 12.29 2.45
CA ILE A 98 8.80 11.44 1.49
C ILE A 98 9.53 11.53 0.15
N GLU A 99 9.89 10.39 -0.41
CA GLU A 99 10.45 10.27 -1.75
C GLU A 99 9.39 9.65 -2.66
N VAL A 100 9.16 10.26 -3.82
CA VAL A 100 8.26 9.69 -4.82
C VAL A 100 9.10 8.95 -5.85
N ASN A 101 8.84 7.66 -6.02
CA ASN A 101 9.59 6.83 -6.93
C ASN A 101 8.90 6.77 -8.30
N LEU A 102 9.58 7.29 -9.31
CA LEU A 102 9.04 7.41 -10.67
C LEU A 102 9.73 6.42 -11.61
N PHE A 103 9.43 5.12 -11.44
CA PHE A 103 10.02 4.07 -12.27
C PHE A 103 9.67 4.20 -13.76
N TYR A 104 8.46 4.65 -14.05
CA TYR A 104 7.92 4.70 -15.40
C TYR A 104 7.48 6.10 -15.80
N GLY A 105 7.87 7.06 -15.02
CA GLY A 105 7.51 8.47 -15.22
C GLY A 105 8.43 9.18 -16.16
#